data_9382c0eeff6dfa1b8692ac129cb68a0e
#
_entry.id   9382c0eeff6dfa1b8692ac129cb68a0e
#
_cell.length_a   1.000
_cell.length_b   1.000
_cell.length_c   1.000
_cell.angle_alpha   90.00
_cell.angle_beta   90.00
_cell.angle_gamma   90.00
#
_symmetry.space_group_name_H-M   'P 1'
#
loop_
_entity.id
_entity.type
_entity.pdbx_description
1 polymer ?
#
loop_
_entity_poly.entity_id
_entity_poly.type
_entity_poly.pdbx_seq_one_letter_code
_entity_poly.pdbx_strand_id
1 'polypeptide(L)'
;KVGETMKEFPKGGLIGKVMDAAKTVKQMHIPLHAAYAAYFIILAFFPALVLILSVLRYTGMEVRGLVELLGDILPSTMVGDAEELIYSTYRNSSGALVGVSAVTALWSASRGIYGMLTGLNAVYGVSENRGYIYTRSISVVYTFVFILILLLTLVLHVFGSSIINLMRQVDNPVMIFFTDLIDLRFFLLLFLQSLVFTLMFMALPNKRNHFMESLPGGVLSSLGWLVFSDIYSIYVENFSKYSTIYGSVYAIAITMLWLYCCMSILFYGG
;
A
#
# COMPACT_ATOMS: atom_id res chain seq x y z
N LYS A 1 43.87 -14.27 -10.66
CA LYS A 1 43.72 -14.66 -12.08
C LYS A 1 42.70 -15.80 -12.15
N VAL A 2 41.43 -15.49 -12.24
CA VAL A 2 40.42 -16.37 -12.80
C VAL A 2 39.58 -15.46 -13.71
N GLY A 3 40.00 -15.46 -15.00
CA GLY A 3 39.22 -14.87 -16.06
C GLY A 3 38.13 -15.85 -16.45
N GLU A 4 36.92 -15.66 -15.96
CA GLU A 4 35.77 -16.27 -16.59
C GLU A 4 35.48 -15.56 -17.90
N THR A 5 35.84 -16.25 -18.98
CA THR A 5 35.40 -15.92 -20.34
C THR A 5 33.88 -15.99 -20.41
N MET A 6 33.23 -14.85 -20.18
CA MET A 6 31.80 -14.71 -20.55
C MET A 6 31.70 -14.89 -22.07
N LYS A 7 31.12 -15.99 -22.52
CA LYS A 7 30.73 -16.21 -23.91
C LYS A 7 29.87 -15.02 -24.38
N GLU A 8 30.43 -14.23 -25.28
CA GLU A 8 29.65 -13.20 -25.98
C GLU A 8 28.62 -13.92 -26.88
N PHE A 9 27.36 -13.91 -26.44
CA PHE A 9 26.26 -14.38 -27.28
C PHE A 9 25.97 -13.35 -28.38
N PRO A 10 25.52 -13.79 -29.58
CA PRO A 10 25.31 -12.89 -30.71
C PRO A 10 24.29 -11.81 -30.40
N LYS A 11 24.70 -10.54 -30.55
CA LYS A 11 23.99 -9.30 -30.19
C LYS A 11 22.72 -9.00 -31.02
N GLY A 12 22.19 -9.94 -31.80
CA GLY A 12 21.11 -9.67 -32.77
C GLY A 12 19.86 -10.55 -32.71
N GLY A 13 19.76 -11.50 -31.74
CA GLY A 13 18.62 -12.42 -31.64
C GLY A 13 17.67 -12.08 -30.48
N LEU A 14 16.51 -12.74 -30.44
CA LEU A 14 15.53 -12.63 -29.35
C LEU A 14 16.20 -12.87 -27.97
N ILE A 15 17.14 -13.80 -27.90
CA ILE A 15 17.94 -14.12 -26.69
C ILE A 15 18.79 -12.93 -26.26
N GLY A 16 19.40 -12.18 -27.20
CA GLY A 16 20.18 -10.98 -26.88
C GLY A 16 19.30 -9.90 -26.25
N LYS A 17 18.13 -9.64 -26.83
CA LYS A 17 17.16 -8.67 -26.29
C LYS A 17 16.67 -9.06 -24.88
N VAL A 18 16.39 -10.34 -24.65
CA VAL A 18 15.98 -10.84 -23.33
C VAL A 18 17.11 -10.69 -22.30
N MET A 19 18.35 -10.97 -22.68
CA MET A 19 19.52 -10.80 -21.81
C MET A 19 19.77 -9.32 -21.45
N ASP A 20 19.61 -8.41 -22.43
CA ASP A 20 19.78 -6.97 -22.19
C ASP A 20 18.66 -6.43 -21.30
N ALA A 21 17.42 -6.86 -21.53
CA ALA A 21 16.29 -6.55 -20.64
C ALA A 21 16.55 -7.07 -19.21
N ALA A 22 16.99 -8.31 -19.07
CA ALA A 22 17.32 -8.89 -17.74
C ALA A 22 18.45 -8.12 -17.03
N LYS A 23 19.48 -7.68 -17.77
CA LYS A 23 20.56 -6.85 -17.21
C LYS A 23 20.03 -5.47 -16.78
N THR A 24 19.19 -4.84 -17.58
CA THR A 24 18.55 -3.56 -17.25
C THR A 24 17.70 -3.69 -15.99
N VAL A 25 16.83 -4.69 -15.91
CA VAL A 25 16.01 -4.96 -14.72
C VAL A 25 16.88 -5.21 -13.47
N LYS A 26 17.98 -5.95 -13.62
CA LYS A 26 18.93 -6.18 -12.51
C LYS A 26 19.58 -4.88 -12.02
N GLN A 27 19.90 -3.95 -12.92
CA GLN A 27 20.48 -2.64 -12.58
C GLN A 27 19.51 -1.70 -11.88
N MET A 28 18.19 -1.89 -12.04
CA MET A 28 17.17 -1.11 -11.36
C MET A 28 17.09 -1.38 -9.86
N HIS A 29 17.72 -2.44 -9.37
CA HIS A 29 17.71 -2.83 -7.94
C HIS A 29 16.31 -2.83 -7.31
N ILE A 30 15.28 -3.22 -8.07
CA ILE A 30 13.87 -3.25 -7.65
C ILE A 30 13.66 -3.92 -6.29
N PRO A 31 14.25 -5.11 -6.01
CA PRO A 31 14.08 -5.75 -4.71
C PRO A 31 14.53 -4.89 -3.53
N LEU A 32 15.60 -4.11 -3.69
CA LEU A 32 16.11 -3.22 -2.65
C LEU A 32 15.12 -2.08 -2.36
N HIS A 33 14.62 -1.43 -3.40
CA HIS A 33 13.65 -0.33 -3.26
C HIS A 33 12.29 -0.83 -2.74
N ALA A 34 11.84 -2.00 -3.18
CA ALA A 34 10.62 -2.63 -2.69
C ALA A 34 10.71 -2.97 -1.20
N ALA A 35 11.83 -3.56 -0.76
CA ALA A 35 12.08 -3.87 0.64
C ALA A 35 12.15 -2.60 1.50
N TYR A 36 12.84 -1.56 1.02
CA TYR A 36 12.93 -0.28 1.71
C TYR A 36 11.55 0.37 1.89
N ALA A 37 10.75 0.45 0.83
CA ALA A 37 9.42 1.01 0.88
C ALA A 37 8.50 0.21 1.83
N ALA A 38 8.47 -1.11 1.70
CA ALA A 38 7.68 -2.02 2.53
C ALA A 38 8.04 -1.88 4.01
N TYR A 39 9.34 -1.84 4.34
CA TYR A 39 9.81 -1.67 5.72
C TYR A 39 9.27 -0.37 6.36
N PHE A 40 9.41 0.77 5.68
CA PHE A 40 8.97 2.05 6.24
C PHE A 40 7.45 2.21 6.27
N ILE A 41 6.71 1.57 5.36
CA ILE A 41 5.24 1.53 5.40
C ILE A 41 4.78 0.77 6.65
N ILE A 42 5.37 -0.39 6.94
CA ILE A 42 5.05 -1.16 8.15
C ILE A 42 5.46 -0.41 9.41
N LEU A 43 6.64 0.22 9.39
CA LEU A 43 7.10 1.02 10.54
C LEU A 43 6.14 2.20 10.83
N ALA A 44 5.51 2.74 9.79
CA ALA A 44 4.52 3.80 9.93
C ALA A 44 3.17 3.30 10.48
N PHE A 45 2.86 2.01 10.30
CA PHE A 45 1.55 1.44 10.63
C PHE A 45 1.20 1.59 12.11
N PHE A 46 2.10 1.22 13.03
CA PHE A 46 1.82 1.29 14.47
C PHE A 46 1.61 2.72 14.98
N PRO A 47 2.49 3.70 14.69
CA PRO A 47 2.23 5.08 15.06
C PRO A 47 0.97 5.66 14.42
N ALA A 48 0.65 5.28 13.17
CA ALA A 48 -0.56 5.70 12.50
C ALA A 48 -1.81 5.12 13.18
N LEU A 49 -1.78 3.85 13.60
CA LEU A 49 -2.86 3.22 14.35
C LEU A 49 -3.10 3.94 15.67
N VAL A 50 -2.03 4.20 16.45
CA VAL A 50 -2.12 4.95 17.69
C VAL A 50 -2.69 6.35 17.46
N LEU A 51 -2.28 7.03 16.39
CA LEU A 51 -2.81 8.34 16.02
C LEU A 51 -4.30 8.28 15.72
N ILE A 52 -4.74 7.33 14.88
CA ILE A 52 -6.14 7.15 14.50
C ILE A 52 -7.00 6.89 15.74
N LEU A 53 -6.60 5.95 16.59
CA LEU A 53 -7.32 5.63 17.81
C LEU A 53 -7.38 6.83 18.79
N SER A 54 -6.30 7.59 18.87
CA SER A 54 -6.24 8.79 19.69
C SER A 54 -7.14 9.91 19.18
N VAL A 55 -7.23 10.08 17.85
CA VAL A 55 -8.11 11.07 17.21
C VAL A 55 -9.59 10.66 17.34
N LEU A 56 -9.90 9.38 17.19
CA LEU A 56 -11.26 8.86 17.35
C LEU A 56 -11.83 9.14 18.77
N ARG A 57 -11.00 9.22 19.78
CA ARG A 57 -11.43 9.66 21.11
C ARG A 57 -12.08 11.04 21.10
N TYR A 58 -11.64 11.96 20.25
CA TYR A 58 -12.21 13.32 20.16
C TYR A 58 -13.51 13.38 19.37
N THR A 59 -13.86 12.31 18.64
CA THR A 59 -15.11 12.24 17.85
C THR A 59 -16.32 11.82 18.68
N GLY A 60 -16.12 11.40 19.94
CA GLY A 60 -17.19 10.89 20.81
C GLY A 60 -17.67 9.48 20.43
N MET A 61 -16.98 8.78 19.52
CA MET A 61 -17.29 7.38 19.20
C MET A 61 -16.99 6.49 20.41
N GLU A 62 -17.95 5.63 20.74
CA GLU A 62 -17.75 4.63 21.81
C GLU A 62 -16.72 3.58 21.34
N VAL A 63 -15.80 3.23 22.24
CA VAL A 63 -14.77 2.19 21.99
C VAL A 63 -15.40 0.86 21.57
N ARG A 64 -16.60 0.57 22.08
CA ARG A 64 -17.34 -0.65 21.76
C ARG A 64 -17.68 -0.77 20.28
N GLY A 65 -18.09 0.32 19.61
CA GLY A 65 -18.36 0.35 18.17
C GLY A 65 -17.09 0.09 17.34
N LEU A 66 -15.92 0.55 17.80
CA LEU A 66 -14.64 0.28 17.15
C LEU A 66 -14.23 -1.20 17.28
N VAL A 67 -14.46 -1.81 18.44
CA VAL A 67 -14.17 -3.22 18.68
C VAL A 67 -15.08 -4.12 17.82
N GLU A 68 -16.38 -3.79 17.74
CA GLU A 68 -17.33 -4.50 16.88
C GLU A 68 -16.91 -4.43 15.41
N LEU A 69 -16.54 -3.24 14.92
CA LEU A 69 -16.05 -3.04 13.54
C LEU A 69 -14.77 -3.83 13.25
N LEU A 70 -13.85 -3.91 14.20
CA LEU A 70 -12.62 -4.69 14.03
C LEU A 70 -12.88 -6.19 14.16
N GLY A 71 -13.89 -6.60 14.93
CA GLY A 71 -14.33 -7.98 15.05
C GLY A 71 -14.82 -8.57 13.72
N ASP A 72 -15.41 -7.73 12.86
CA ASP A 72 -15.86 -8.12 11.52
C ASP A 72 -14.70 -8.25 10.51
N ILE A 73 -13.54 -7.63 10.81
CA ILE A 73 -12.40 -7.57 9.88
C ILE A 73 -11.28 -8.51 10.32
N LEU A 74 -11.06 -8.64 11.64
CA LEU A 74 -9.94 -9.39 12.19
C LEU A 74 -10.32 -10.86 12.43
N PRO A 75 -9.36 -11.79 12.27
CA PRO A 75 -9.52 -13.16 12.76
C PRO A 75 -9.86 -13.17 14.24
N SER A 76 -10.75 -14.08 14.65
CA SER A 76 -11.22 -14.20 16.04
C SER A 76 -10.09 -14.34 17.09
N THR A 77 -8.95 -14.88 16.66
CA THR A 77 -7.74 -15.01 17.50
C THR A 77 -7.05 -13.67 17.78
N MET A 78 -7.29 -12.64 17.00
CA MET A 78 -6.66 -11.32 17.11
C MET A 78 -7.59 -10.27 17.73
N VAL A 79 -8.89 -10.56 17.84
CA VAL A 79 -9.87 -9.59 18.35
C VAL A 79 -9.55 -9.20 19.78
N GLY A 80 -9.16 -10.16 20.65
CA GLY A 80 -8.81 -9.88 22.03
C GLY A 80 -7.60 -8.95 22.20
N ASP A 81 -6.53 -9.20 21.44
CA ASP A 81 -5.33 -8.36 21.45
C ASP A 81 -5.62 -6.96 20.90
N ALA A 82 -6.45 -6.88 19.87
CA ALA A 82 -6.87 -5.60 19.29
C ALA A 82 -7.76 -4.82 20.27
N GLU A 83 -8.67 -5.48 20.96
CA GLU A 83 -9.53 -4.89 21.99
C GLU A 83 -8.69 -4.29 23.11
N GLU A 84 -7.72 -5.02 23.66
CA GLU A 84 -6.82 -4.54 24.69
C GLU A 84 -6.00 -3.32 24.21
N LEU A 85 -5.48 -3.36 22.99
CA LEU A 85 -4.74 -2.26 22.39
C LEU A 85 -5.61 -1.00 22.23
N ILE A 86 -6.85 -1.16 21.80
CA ILE A 86 -7.80 -0.06 21.65
C ILE A 86 -8.12 0.56 22.99
N TYR A 87 -8.53 -0.27 23.97
CA TYR A 87 -8.87 0.21 25.31
C TYR A 87 -7.68 0.89 25.98
N SER A 88 -6.48 0.30 25.92
CA SER A 88 -5.28 0.89 26.51
C SER A 88 -4.90 2.22 25.85
N THR A 89 -4.96 2.30 24.52
CA THR A 89 -4.65 3.53 23.79
C THR A 89 -5.70 4.61 24.06
N TYR A 90 -6.97 4.24 24.04
CA TYR A 90 -8.07 5.18 24.29
C TYR A 90 -8.03 5.76 25.71
N ARG A 91 -7.74 4.95 26.71
CA ARG A 91 -7.63 5.39 28.11
C ARG A 91 -6.40 6.26 28.36
N ASN A 92 -5.28 5.90 27.75
CA ASN A 92 -3.98 6.54 28.01
C ASN A 92 -3.62 7.63 27.00
N SER A 93 -4.49 7.94 26.02
CA SER A 93 -4.18 8.98 25.04
C SER A 93 -4.09 10.35 25.71
N SER A 94 -2.91 10.95 25.58
CA SER A 94 -2.64 12.33 25.99
C SER A 94 -2.32 13.15 24.73
N GLY A 95 -2.46 14.48 24.81
CA GLY A 95 -2.09 15.35 23.71
C GLY A 95 -0.63 15.17 23.26
N ALA A 96 0.26 14.86 24.20
CA ALA A 96 1.66 14.54 23.89
C ALA A 96 1.78 13.23 23.11
N LEU A 97 1.05 12.18 23.48
CA LEU A 97 1.05 10.90 22.75
C LEU A 97 0.53 11.07 21.31
N VAL A 98 -0.55 11.84 21.15
CA VAL A 98 -1.09 12.19 19.81
C VAL A 98 -0.04 12.90 18.97
N GLY A 99 0.63 13.92 19.52
CA GLY A 99 1.66 14.67 18.83
C GLY A 99 2.86 13.82 18.43
N VAL A 100 3.39 13.01 19.33
CA VAL A 100 4.52 12.11 19.05
C VAL A 100 4.13 11.06 18.00
N SER A 101 2.95 10.44 18.13
CA SER A 101 2.46 9.46 17.16
C SER A 101 2.26 10.06 15.78
N ALA A 102 1.69 11.28 15.69
CA ALA A 102 1.51 11.99 14.43
C ALA A 102 2.85 12.27 13.73
N VAL A 103 3.83 12.80 14.46
CA VAL A 103 5.17 13.08 13.91
C VAL A 103 5.85 11.79 13.47
N THR A 104 5.80 10.73 14.28
CA THR A 104 6.47 9.46 13.97
C THR A 104 5.79 8.76 12.78
N ALA A 105 4.45 8.73 12.74
CA ALA A 105 3.69 8.17 11.63
C ALA A 105 4.00 8.89 10.32
N LEU A 106 3.93 10.22 10.33
CA LEU A 106 4.20 11.04 9.15
C LEU A 106 5.65 10.91 8.68
N TRP A 107 6.60 10.89 9.61
CA TRP A 107 8.01 10.69 9.29
C TRP A 107 8.27 9.33 8.66
N SER A 108 7.75 8.25 9.25
CA SER A 108 7.94 6.88 8.74
C SER A 108 7.23 6.70 7.39
N ALA A 109 5.96 7.12 7.28
CA ALA A 109 5.20 7.02 6.04
C ALA A 109 5.87 7.79 4.89
N SER A 110 6.36 9.01 5.16
CA SER A 110 7.07 9.79 4.13
C SER A 110 8.42 9.16 3.73
N ARG A 111 9.05 8.33 4.60
CA ARG A 111 10.19 7.49 4.22
C ARG A 111 9.79 6.38 3.26
N GLY A 112 8.63 5.75 3.46
CA GLY A 112 8.08 4.76 2.52
C GLY A 112 7.87 5.35 1.13
N ILE A 113 7.20 6.51 1.05
CA ILE A 113 7.00 7.23 -0.23
C ILE A 113 8.33 7.68 -0.85
N TYR A 114 9.30 8.12 -0.05
CA TYR A 114 10.64 8.41 -0.55
C TYR A 114 11.32 7.17 -1.15
N GLY A 115 11.11 5.99 -0.55
CA GLY A 115 11.56 4.71 -1.11
C GLY A 115 10.92 4.43 -2.48
N MET A 116 9.62 4.69 -2.61
CA MET A 116 8.92 4.57 -3.90
C MET A 116 9.47 5.56 -4.94
N LEU A 117 9.70 6.81 -4.55
CA LEU A 117 10.29 7.84 -5.42
C LEU A 117 11.67 7.42 -5.95
N THR A 118 12.55 6.98 -5.06
CA THR A 118 13.91 6.53 -5.44
C THR A 118 13.87 5.27 -6.28
N GLY A 119 12.95 4.35 -5.98
CA GLY A 119 12.74 3.13 -6.77
C GLY A 119 12.24 3.44 -8.19
N LEU A 120 11.26 4.32 -8.32
CA LEU A 120 10.77 4.75 -9.63
C LEU A 120 11.84 5.53 -10.40
N ASN A 121 12.64 6.38 -9.75
CA ASN A 121 13.77 7.02 -10.41
C ASN A 121 14.77 5.99 -10.97
N ALA A 122 15.03 4.91 -10.23
CA ALA A 122 15.88 3.82 -10.70
C ALA A 122 15.26 3.07 -11.90
N VAL A 123 13.94 2.82 -11.88
CA VAL A 123 13.20 2.21 -13.00
C VAL A 123 13.29 3.06 -14.25
N TYR A 124 13.07 4.37 -14.12
CA TYR A 124 13.16 5.31 -15.26
C TYR A 124 14.59 5.72 -15.63
N GLY A 125 15.61 5.22 -14.91
CA GLY A 125 17.02 5.52 -15.17
C GLY A 125 17.37 6.99 -14.99
N VAL A 126 16.69 7.70 -14.09
CA VAL A 126 16.90 9.11 -13.80
C VAL A 126 17.52 9.32 -12.41
N SER A 127 18.41 10.31 -12.30
CA SER A 127 18.99 10.72 -11.03
C SER A 127 18.10 11.73 -10.30
N GLU A 128 18.10 11.68 -8.98
CA GLU A 128 17.37 12.65 -8.16
C GLU A 128 18.20 13.93 -8.00
N ASN A 129 17.78 14.98 -8.69
CA ASN A 129 18.44 16.30 -8.66
C ASN A 129 17.66 17.34 -7.85
N ARG A 130 16.45 17.00 -7.39
CA ARG A 130 15.62 17.89 -6.58
C ARG A 130 16.18 17.98 -5.17
N GLY A 131 16.15 19.17 -4.56
CA GLY A 131 16.63 19.38 -3.19
C GLY A 131 15.88 18.50 -2.17
N TYR A 132 16.58 18.15 -1.08
CA TYR A 132 16.01 17.30 -0.03
C TYR A 132 14.67 17.80 0.53
N ILE A 133 14.53 19.11 0.75
CA ILE A 133 13.30 19.71 1.28
C ILE A 133 12.14 19.51 0.29
N TYR A 134 12.40 19.70 -1.01
CA TYR A 134 11.39 19.53 -2.05
C TYR A 134 10.91 18.07 -2.16
N THR A 135 11.85 17.13 -2.25
CA THR A 135 11.53 15.69 -2.31
C THR A 135 10.82 15.22 -1.05
N ARG A 136 11.16 15.77 0.10
CA ARG A 136 10.52 15.44 1.37
C ARG A 136 9.09 15.99 1.43
N SER A 137 8.87 17.23 1.00
CA SER A 137 7.54 17.86 0.95
C SER A 137 6.60 17.11 0.01
N ILE A 138 7.07 16.76 -1.18
CA ILE A 138 6.31 15.92 -2.12
C ILE A 138 5.97 14.58 -1.48
N SER A 139 6.92 13.89 -0.85
CA SER A 139 6.67 12.60 -0.19
C SER A 139 5.59 12.71 0.89
N VAL A 140 5.57 13.79 1.66
CA VAL A 140 4.52 14.06 2.67
C VAL A 140 3.16 14.25 2.01
N VAL A 141 3.07 15.06 0.95
CA VAL A 141 1.80 15.28 0.23
C VAL A 141 1.25 13.97 -0.34
N TYR A 142 2.10 13.18 -1.02
CA TYR A 142 1.70 11.87 -1.53
C TYR A 142 1.32 10.88 -0.42
N THR A 143 1.95 10.96 0.75
CA THR A 143 1.55 10.18 1.91
C THR A 143 0.11 10.48 2.31
N PHE A 144 -0.27 11.76 2.38
CA PHE A 144 -1.66 12.13 2.68
C PHE A 144 -2.65 11.62 1.63
N VAL A 145 -2.34 11.79 0.35
CA VAL A 145 -3.18 11.29 -0.75
C VAL A 145 -3.30 9.75 -0.67
N PHE A 146 -2.21 9.06 -0.44
CA PHE A 146 -2.19 7.60 -0.32
C PHE A 146 -3.01 7.11 0.88
N ILE A 147 -2.87 7.75 2.05
CA ILE A 147 -3.68 7.45 3.24
C ILE A 147 -5.17 7.68 2.97
N LEU A 148 -5.54 8.79 2.33
CA LEU A 148 -6.94 9.06 1.99
C LEU A 148 -7.54 7.97 1.10
N ILE A 149 -6.78 7.50 0.11
CA ILE A 149 -7.21 6.44 -0.80
C ILE A 149 -7.31 5.10 -0.08
N LEU A 150 -6.35 4.78 0.79
CA LEU A 150 -6.42 3.57 1.63
C LEU A 150 -7.65 3.60 2.54
N LEU A 151 -7.94 4.73 3.17
CA LEU A 151 -9.13 4.90 4.01
C LEU A 151 -10.41 4.77 3.19
N LEU A 152 -10.48 5.40 2.02
CA LEU A 152 -11.63 5.27 1.12
C LEU A 152 -11.83 3.83 0.68
N THR A 153 -10.75 3.15 0.29
CA THR A 153 -10.78 1.73 -0.09
C THR A 153 -11.25 0.85 1.06
N LEU A 154 -10.75 1.09 2.27
CA LEU A 154 -11.16 0.36 3.47
C LEU A 154 -12.66 0.57 3.75
N VAL A 155 -13.13 1.82 3.73
CA VAL A 155 -14.53 2.15 3.94
C VAL A 155 -15.42 1.47 2.91
N LEU A 156 -15.08 1.53 1.63
CA LEU A 156 -15.85 0.87 0.57
C LEU A 156 -15.81 -0.65 0.68
N HIS A 157 -14.70 -1.22 1.12
CA HIS A 157 -14.55 -2.66 1.24
C HIS A 157 -15.32 -3.21 2.45
N VAL A 158 -15.18 -2.57 3.61
CA VAL A 158 -15.77 -3.02 4.87
C VAL A 158 -17.24 -2.65 4.98
N PHE A 159 -17.58 -1.41 4.64
CA PHE A 159 -18.92 -0.87 4.80
C PHE A 159 -19.76 -0.88 3.52
N GLY A 160 -19.21 -1.34 2.41
CA GLY A 160 -19.89 -1.30 1.10
C GLY A 160 -21.28 -1.92 1.15
N SER A 161 -21.42 -3.11 1.71
CA SER A 161 -22.73 -3.79 1.87
C SER A 161 -23.68 -3.06 2.81
N SER A 162 -23.19 -2.51 3.91
CA SER A 162 -24.01 -1.72 4.86
C SER A 162 -24.45 -0.40 4.25
N ILE A 163 -23.58 0.26 3.50
CA ILE A 163 -23.88 1.49 2.75
C ILE A 163 -24.93 1.19 1.69
N ILE A 164 -24.80 0.11 0.92
CA ILE A 164 -25.78 -0.35 -0.08
C ILE A 164 -27.15 -0.56 0.58
N ASN A 165 -27.21 -1.27 1.71
CA ASN A 165 -28.47 -1.54 2.38
C ASN A 165 -29.17 -0.28 2.89
N LEU A 166 -28.41 0.70 3.40
CA LEU A 166 -28.93 2.01 3.79
C LEU A 166 -29.43 2.81 2.57
N MET A 167 -28.69 2.77 1.47
CA MET A 167 -29.03 3.51 0.25
C MET A 167 -30.26 2.91 -0.46
N ARG A 168 -30.43 1.59 -0.44
CA ARG A 168 -31.62 0.91 -1.01
C ARG A 168 -32.93 1.23 -0.28
N GLN A 169 -32.86 1.74 0.94
CA GLN A 169 -34.05 2.20 1.68
C GLN A 169 -34.57 3.55 1.18
N VAL A 170 -33.76 4.27 0.39
CA VAL A 170 -34.12 5.56 -0.18
C VAL A 170 -34.44 5.38 -1.66
N ASP A 171 -35.70 5.46 -2.02
CA ASP A 171 -36.18 5.31 -3.41
C ASP A 171 -35.83 6.58 -4.24
N ASN A 172 -34.55 6.70 -4.62
CA ASN A 172 -34.03 7.85 -5.37
C ASN A 172 -33.11 7.33 -6.50
N PRO A 173 -33.30 7.78 -7.76
CA PRO A 173 -32.48 7.36 -8.91
C PRO A 173 -30.97 7.57 -8.70
N VAL A 174 -30.57 8.63 -7.98
CA VAL A 174 -29.17 8.90 -7.64
C VAL A 174 -28.60 7.82 -6.69
N MET A 175 -29.41 7.37 -5.73
CA MET A 175 -29.02 6.31 -4.78
C MET A 175 -28.91 4.96 -5.49
N ILE A 176 -29.78 4.65 -6.44
CA ILE A 176 -29.71 3.42 -7.25
C ILE A 176 -28.40 3.40 -8.05
N PHE A 177 -28.03 4.53 -8.71
CA PHE A 177 -26.78 4.64 -9.45
C PHE A 177 -25.54 4.38 -8.55
N PHE A 178 -25.50 4.95 -7.35
CA PHE A 178 -24.41 4.70 -6.41
C PHE A 178 -24.39 3.27 -5.89
N THR A 179 -25.57 2.63 -5.72
CA THR A 179 -25.68 1.22 -5.32
C THR A 179 -25.07 0.31 -6.39
N ASP A 180 -25.43 0.52 -7.66
CA ASP A 180 -24.88 -0.25 -8.78
C ASP A 180 -23.36 -0.02 -8.93
N LEU A 181 -22.88 1.19 -8.66
CA LEU A 181 -21.45 1.50 -8.67
C LEU A 181 -20.67 0.76 -7.58
N ILE A 182 -21.26 0.63 -6.38
CA ILE A 182 -20.64 -0.11 -5.26
C ILE A 182 -20.73 -1.62 -5.48
N ASP A 183 -21.76 -2.13 -6.16
CA ASP A 183 -21.86 -3.54 -6.58
C ASP A 183 -20.74 -3.90 -7.58
N LEU A 184 -20.29 -2.92 -8.38
CA LEU A 184 -19.12 -3.01 -9.24
C LEU A 184 -17.79 -2.71 -8.50
N ARG A 185 -17.75 -2.92 -7.19
CA ARG A 185 -16.59 -2.55 -6.31
C ARG A 185 -15.22 -3.00 -6.83
N PHE A 186 -15.12 -4.17 -7.45
CA PHE A 186 -13.85 -4.63 -8.02
C PHE A 186 -13.37 -3.69 -9.12
N PHE A 187 -14.23 -3.30 -10.05
CA PHE A 187 -13.88 -2.39 -11.13
C PHE A 187 -13.62 -0.97 -10.62
N LEU A 188 -14.37 -0.54 -9.60
CA LEU A 188 -14.14 0.75 -8.95
C LEU A 188 -12.78 0.78 -8.27
N LEU A 189 -12.42 -0.27 -7.52
CA LEU A 189 -11.12 -0.39 -6.88
C LEU A 189 -9.99 -0.44 -7.91
N LEU A 190 -10.16 -1.25 -8.97
CA LEU A 190 -9.21 -1.33 -10.07
C LEU A 190 -9.00 0.04 -10.73
N PHE A 191 -10.08 0.78 -10.99
CA PHE A 191 -10.02 2.11 -11.58
C PHE A 191 -9.31 3.11 -10.67
N LEU A 192 -9.72 3.19 -9.39
CA LEU A 192 -9.11 4.10 -8.41
C LEU A 192 -7.62 3.80 -8.21
N GLN A 193 -7.27 2.53 -8.04
CA GLN A 193 -5.90 2.10 -7.85
C GLN A 193 -5.05 2.35 -9.10
N SER A 194 -5.59 2.09 -10.30
CA SER A 194 -4.92 2.38 -11.57
C SER A 194 -4.67 3.87 -11.74
N LEU A 195 -5.63 4.71 -11.37
CA LEU A 195 -5.49 6.16 -11.39
C LEU A 195 -4.37 6.61 -10.44
N VAL A 196 -4.35 6.08 -9.22
CA VAL A 196 -3.31 6.40 -8.22
C VAL A 196 -1.93 6.00 -8.71
N PHE A 197 -1.77 4.77 -9.21
CA PHE A 197 -0.48 4.30 -9.71
C PHE A 197 -0.03 5.10 -10.94
N THR A 198 -0.96 5.43 -11.84
CA THR A 198 -0.68 6.31 -12.99
C THR A 198 -0.17 7.67 -12.52
N LEU A 199 -0.85 8.29 -11.54
CA LEU A 199 -0.41 9.57 -10.96
C LEU A 199 0.94 9.45 -10.25
N MET A 200 1.20 8.33 -9.57
CA MET A 200 2.50 8.07 -8.95
C MET A 200 3.61 7.94 -10.00
N PHE A 201 3.39 7.21 -11.10
CA PHE A 201 4.36 7.08 -12.19
C PHE A 201 4.60 8.39 -12.94
N MET A 202 3.62 9.27 -12.97
CA MET A 202 3.75 10.59 -13.58
C MET A 202 4.48 11.60 -12.69
N ALA A 203 4.23 11.57 -11.39
CA ALA A 203 4.59 12.67 -10.52
C ALA A 203 5.73 12.38 -9.53
N LEU A 204 5.94 11.11 -9.12
CA LEU A 204 7.03 10.76 -8.20
C LEU A 204 8.41 10.80 -8.88
N PRO A 205 8.60 10.22 -10.07
CA PRO A 205 9.92 10.23 -10.71
C PRO A 205 10.40 11.65 -11.03
N ASN A 206 11.72 11.84 -11.05
CA ASN A 206 12.34 13.08 -11.51
C ASN A 206 12.37 13.15 -13.06
N LYS A 207 11.28 12.78 -13.69
CA LYS A 207 11.06 12.77 -15.13
C LYS A 207 9.63 13.24 -15.40
N ARG A 208 9.46 14.08 -16.40
CA ARG A 208 8.11 14.48 -16.86
C ARG A 208 7.53 13.37 -17.72
N ASN A 209 6.68 12.55 -17.14
CA ASN A 209 5.92 11.55 -17.87
C ASN A 209 4.51 12.09 -18.16
N HIS A 210 3.97 11.77 -19.34
CA HIS A 210 2.59 12.10 -19.69
C HIS A 210 1.63 11.05 -19.13
N PHE A 211 0.38 11.47 -18.87
CA PHE A 211 -0.65 10.58 -18.31
C PHE A 211 -0.86 9.33 -19.17
N MET A 212 -0.96 9.48 -20.49
CA MET A 212 -1.18 8.37 -21.43
C MET A 212 0.00 7.39 -21.50
N GLU A 213 1.22 7.84 -21.22
CA GLU A 213 2.41 6.99 -21.18
C GLU A 213 2.46 6.17 -19.87
N SER A 214 1.99 6.76 -18.78
CA SER A 214 1.98 6.13 -17.44
C SER A 214 0.76 5.23 -17.20
N LEU A 215 -0.34 5.45 -17.95
CA LEU A 215 -1.60 4.75 -17.75
C LEU A 215 -1.50 3.21 -17.92
N PRO A 216 -0.86 2.68 -18.98
CA PRO A 216 -0.73 1.24 -19.15
C PRO A 216 0.01 0.58 -17.98
N GLY A 217 1.10 1.20 -17.52
CA GLY A 217 1.83 0.75 -16.34
C GLY A 217 0.98 0.78 -15.07
N GLY A 218 0.22 1.85 -14.85
CA GLY A 218 -0.69 1.99 -13.72
C GLY A 218 -1.77 0.91 -13.70
N VAL A 219 -2.37 0.61 -14.85
CA VAL A 219 -3.39 -0.45 -14.99
C VAL A 219 -2.79 -1.84 -14.74
N LEU A 220 -1.65 -2.14 -15.37
CA LEU A 220 -0.97 -3.43 -15.20
C LEU A 220 -0.52 -3.65 -13.74
N SER A 221 0.04 -2.64 -13.11
CA SER A 221 0.42 -2.70 -11.69
C SER A 221 -0.78 -2.94 -10.77
N SER A 222 -1.90 -2.26 -11.03
CA SER A 222 -3.12 -2.40 -10.24
C SER A 222 -3.72 -3.80 -10.40
N LEU A 223 -3.79 -4.29 -11.64
CA LEU A 223 -4.28 -5.63 -11.91
C LEU A 223 -3.38 -6.68 -11.24
N GLY A 224 -2.06 -6.55 -11.42
CA GLY A 224 -1.08 -7.44 -10.78
C GLY A 224 -1.17 -7.42 -9.25
N TRP A 225 -1.36 -6.24 -8.67
CA TRP A 225 -1.56 -6.09 -7.21
C TRP A 225 -2.82 -6.80 -6.72
N LEU A 226 -3.96 -6.58 -7.37
CA LEU A 226 -5.23 -7.20 -6.97
C LEU A 226 -5.16 -8.72 -7.10
N VAL A 227 -4.74 -9.22 -8.27
CA VAL A 227 -4.60 -10.67 -8.51
C VAL A 227 -3.62 -11.30 -7.52
N PHE A 228 -2.48 -10.66 -7.27
CA PHE A 228 -1.52 -11.16 -6.29
C PHE A 228 -2.11 -11.17 -4.88
N SER A 229 -2.85 -10.12 -4.49
CA SER A 229 -3.49 -10.03 -3.17
C SER A 229 -4.52 -11.12 -2.96
N ASP A 230 -5.34 -11.44 -3.98
CA ASP A 230 -6.31 -12.53 -3.90
C ASP A 230 -5.62 -13.90 -3.74
N ILE A 231 -4.58 -14.17 -4.56
CA ILE A 231 -3.79 -15.40 -4.45
C ILE A 231 -3.12 -15.48 -3.08
N TYR A 232 -2.60 -14.36 -2.59
CA TYR A 232 -1.92 -14.29 -1.31
C TYR A 232 -2.89 -14.51 -0.14
N SER A 233 -4.13 -14.03 -0.22
CA SER A 233 -5.18 -14.29 0.78
C SER A 233 -5.43 -15.80 0.91
N ILE A 234 -5.60 -16.50 -0.21
CA ILE A 234 -5.77 -17.96 -0.23
C ILE A 234 -4.55 -18.66 0.42
N TYR A 235 -3.34 -18.19 0.14
CA TYR A 235 -2.13 -18.72 0.76
C TYR A 235 -2.15 -18.55 2.28
N VAL A 236 -2.43 -17.34 2.78
CA VAL A 236 -2.46 -17.02 4.21
C VAL A 236 -3.52 -17.84 4.95
N GLU A 237 -4.72 -17.98 4.38
CA GLU A 237 -5.81 -18.78 4.95
C GLU A 237 -5.42 -20.25 5.14
N ASN A 238 -4.76 -20.84 4.16
CA ASN A 238 -4.30 -22.24 4.23
C ASN A 238 -3.13 -22.46 5.20
N PHE A 239 -2.31 -21.44 5.44
CA PHE A 239 -1.16 -21.48 6.33
C PHE A 239 -1.40 -20.87 7.72
N SER A 240 -2.64 -20.58 8.08
CA SER A 240 -3.03 -19.98 9.38
C SER A 240 -2.56 -20.77 10.61
N LYS A 241 -2.28 -22.08 10.47
CA LYS A 241 -1.73 -22.91 11.56
C LYS A 241 -0.39 -22.42 12.10
N TYR A 242 0.42 -21.74 11.30
CA TYR A 242 1.71 -21.17 11.74
C TYR A 242 1.53 -19.95 12.66
N SER A 243 0.39 -19.26 12.61
CA SER A 243 0.08 -18.16 13.52
C SER A 243 0.02 -18.62 14.97
N THR A 244 -0.40 -19.86 15.22
CA THR A 244 -0.47 -20.45 16.56
C THR A 244 0.92 -20.68 17.19
N ILE A 245 1.95 -20.88 16.35
CA ILE A 245 3.32 -21.15 16.83
C ILE A 245 4.12 -19.85 17.01
N TYR A 246 3.97 -18.91 16.06
CA TYR A 246 4.80 -17.69 15.98
C TYR A 246 4.05 -16.41 16.39
N GLY A 247 2.74 -16.50 16.66
CA GLY A 247 1.93 -15.37 17.15
C GLY A 247 2.03 -14.12 16.25
N SER A 248 2.20 -12.96 16.89
CA SER A 248 2.26 -11.66 16.23
C SER A 248 3.44 -11.50 15.26
N VAL A 249 4.56 -12.22 15.48
CA VAL A 249 5.74 -12.18 14.59
C VAL A 249 5.38 -12.75 13.22
N TYR A 250 4.56 -13.80 13.16
CA TYR A 250 4.06 -14.36 11.91
C TYR A 250 3.26 -13.32 11.12
N ALA A 251 2.34 -12.63 11.79
CA ALA A 251 1.50 -11.61 11.13
C ALA A 251 2.34 -10.48 10.52
N ILE A 252 3.35 -9.99 11.25
CA ILE A 252 4.27 -8.95 10.74
C ILE A 252 5.07 -9.48 9.53
N ALA A 253 5.64 -10.68 9.63
CA ALA A 253 6.46 -11.26 8.56
C ALA A 253 5.65 -11.47 7.27
N ILE A 254 4.43 -12.00 7.39
CA ILE A 254 3.51 -12.21 6.27
C ILE A 254 3.11 -10.87 5.66
N THR A 255 2.74 -9.88 6.46
CA THR A 255 2.40 -8.54 5.95
C THR A 255 3.58 -7.88 5.26
N MET A 256 4.80 -8.03 5.78
CA MET A 256 6.02 -7.54 5.12
C MET A 256 6.25 -8.20 3.78
N LEU A 257 6.08 -9.53 3.69
CA LEU A 257 6.23 -10.27 2.44
C LEU A 257 5.19 -9.83 1.40
N TRP A 258 3.93 -9.69 1.81
CA TRP A 258 2.86 -9.18 0.95
C TRP A 258 3.19 -7.78 0.41
N LEU A 259 3.55 -6.85 1.28
CA LEU A 259 3.92 -5.49 0.90
C LEU A 259 5.14 -5.45 -0.02
N TYR A 260 6.16 -6.25 0.27
CA TYR A 260 7.34 -6.38 -0.57
C TYR A 260 6.99 -6.83 -2.00
N CYS A 261 6.14 -7.85 -2.14
CA CYS A 261 5.69 -8.31 -3.45
C CYS A 261 4.85 -7.24 -4.16
N CYS A 262 3.93 -6.59 -3.45
CA CYS A 262 3.11 -5.51 -3.98
C CYS A 262 3.95 -4.33 -4.46
N MET A 263 4.96 -3.90 -3.69
CA MET A 263 5.90 -2.86 -4.11
C MET A 263 6.74 -3.30 -5.32
N SER A 264 7.13 -4.57 -5.37
CA SER A 264 7.85 -5.10 -6.54
C SER A 264 6.98 -5.06 -7.80
N ILE A 265 5.70 -5.45 -7.71
CA ILE A 265 4.74 -5.37 -8.82
C ILE A 265 4.59 -3.92 -9.29
N LEU A 266 4.47 -2.96 -8.36
CA LEU A 266 4.40 -1.54 -8.68
C LEU A 266 5.63 -1.08 -9.46
N PHE A 267 6.84 -1.45 -9.03
CA PHE A 267 8.08 -1.05 -9.74
C PHE A 267 8.24 -1.74 -11.09
N TYR A 268 7.77 -2.97 -11.27
CA TYR A 268 7.81 -3.66 -12.57
C TYR A 268 6.79 -3.10 -13.57
N GLY A 269 5.74 -2.44 -13.10
CA GLY A 269 4.74 -1.81 -13.96
C GLY A 269 5.11 -0.38 -14.39
N GLY A 270 6.04 0.28 -13.69
CA GLY A 270 6.53 1.61 -14.05
C GLY A 270 7.55 1.56 -15.16
#